data_278c56c73ed7826fae44ee28dd2fe786
#
_entry.id   278c56c73ed7826fae44ee28dd2fe786
#
_cell.length_a   1.000
_cell.length_b   1.000
_cell.length_c   1.000
_cell.angle_alpha   90.00
_cell.angle_beta   90.00
_cell.angle_gamma   90.00
#
_symmetry.space_group_name_H-M   'P 1'
#
loop_
_entity.id
_entity.type
_entity.pdbx_description
1 polymer ?
#
loop_
_entity_poly.entity_id
_entity_poly.type
_entity_poly.pdbx_seq_one_letter_code
_entity_poly.pdbx_strand_id
1 'polypeptide(L)'
;YSDGFYNRYASSSSEPAYYYLFDSSLSDCNGNASDDDCYKKVVVSDTSGVGDTVDERENFANWYSYYRKRVYVTKTAATLAFERFNSNIRVGYQRINNTTLTGVQAFSGTRRSNFFDWLHDLPANGGTPLLMALDKVGAYFETTAPYRDDPADGTSVGRSCRQNFHIMMTDGEWNSGSPSGFGNVDNSTQTIPANDYGITTYSPRAPYRDGNSTYLGDIAFKYWFKDLRPFAENNVPVNVSDLSTDIDGDGDTDNSDIFW
;
A
#
# COMPACT_ATOMS: atom_id res chain seq x y z
N TYR A 1 -2.43 11.83 17.02
CA TYR A 1 -3.42 10.95 17.67
C TYR A 1 -2.76 10.35 18.88
N SER A 2 -3.09 10.85 20.04
CA SER A 2 -2.82 10.16 21.28
C SER A 2 -3.94 9.14 21.46
N ASP A 3 -3.72 7.92 20.99
CA ASP A 3 -4.71 6.84 21.09
C ASP A 3 -4.77 6.26 22.50
N GLY A 4 -4.59 7.06 23.52
CA GLY A 4 -4.70 6.63 24.91
C GLY A 4 -3.61 5.65 25.42
N PHE A 5 -2.65 5.30 24.55
CA PHE A 5 -1.54 4.43 24.91
C PHE A 5 -0.23 5.20 25.00
N TYR A 6 0.08 5.68 26.18
CA TYR A 6 1.42 6.20 26.46
C TYR A 6 2.37 5.05 26.72
N ASN A 7 3.17 4.72 25.70
CA ASN A 7 4.35 3.88 25.87
C ASN A 7 5.45 4.65 26.58
N ARG A 8 5.49 4.61 27.87
CA ARG A 8 6.73 4.91 28.54
C ARG A 8 7.58 3.64 28.60
N TYR A 9 8.74 3.68 27.99
CA TYR A 9 9.74 2.64 28.18
C TYR A 9 10.19 2.65 29.62
N ALA A 10 10.21 1.50 30.26
CA ALA A 10 11.09 1.35 31.41
C ALA A 10 12.52 1.58 30.92
N SER A 11 13.07 2.72 31.22
CA SER A 11 14.45 3.06 30.85
C SER A 11 15.46 2.42 31.80
N SER A 12 14.98 1.70 32.82
CA SER A 12 15.78 0.96 33.79
C SER A 12 15.11 -0.36 34.11
N SER A 13 15.93 -1.36 34.48
CA SER A 13 15.46 -2.67 34.92
C SER A 13 14.63 -2.65 36.20
N SER A 14 14.42 -1.49 36.80
CA SER A 14 13.70 -1.30 38.05
C SER A 14 12.23 -0.94 37.90
N GLU A 15 11.77 -0.56 36.67
CA GLU A 15 10.36 -0.24 36.45
C GLU A 15 9.71 -1.28 35.53
N PRO A 16 8.63 -1.93 35.99
CA PRO A 16 7.90 -2.87 35.17
C PRO A 16 7.21 -2.16 33.99
N ALA A 17 6.92 -2.91 32.91
CA ALA A 17 6.13 -2.42 31.80
C ALA A 17 4.72 -2.02 32.29
N TYR A 18 4.18 -0.96 31.75
CA TYR A 18 2.83 -0.50 32.07
C TYR A 18 2.18 0.19 30.88
N TYR A 19 0.84 0.30 30.94
CA TYR A 19 0.04 1.10 30.00
C TYR A 19 -1.08 1.81 30.77
N TYR A 20 -1.78 2.71 30.07
CA TYR A 20 -2.95 3.39 30.59
C TYR A 20 -4.19 2.85 29.89
N LEU A 21 -5.16 2.40 30.66
CA LEU A 21 -6.44 1.91 30.19
C LEU A 21 -7.49 2.98 30.41
N PHE A 22 -8.25 3.32 29.38
CA PHE A 22 -9.41 4.21 29.52
C PHE A 22 -10.50 3.53 30.35
N ASP A 23 -10.94 4.19 31.38
CA ASP A 23 -12.00 3.72 32.29
C ASP A 23 -12.94 4.89 32.63
N SER A 24 -14.07 4.94 31.94
CA SER A 24 -15.07 6.00 32.16
C SER A 24 -15.78 5.93 33.51
N SER A 25 -15.52 4.90 34.32
CA SER A 25 -16.09 4.74 35.67
C SER A 25 -15.26 5.41 36.76
N LEU A 26 -14.09 5.95 36.44
CA LEU A 26 -13.25 6.68 37.40
C LEU A 26 -13.97 7.95 37.85
N SER A 27 -13.86 8.28 39.15
CA SER A 27 -14.66 9.34 39.81
C SER A 27 -14.47 10.72 39.20
N ASP A 28 -13.27 11.01 38.69
CA ASP A 28 -12.90 12.33 38.17
C ASP A 28 -12.97 12.38 36.62
N CYS A 29 -13.31 11.26 35.98
CA CYS A 29 -13.44 11.14 34.54
C CYS A 29 -14.71 11.84 34.03
N ASN A 30 -14.55 12.75 33.07
CA ASN A 30 -15.68 13.43 32.40
C ASN A 30 -16.26 12.64 31.21
N GLY A 31 -15.76 11.44 30.93
CA GLY A 31 -16.18 10.59 29.81
C GLY A 31 -15.50 10.90 28.47
N ASN A 32 -14.58 11.86 28.41
CA ASN A 32 -13.85 12.22 27.22
C ASN A 32 -12.48 11.55 27.18
N ALA A 33 -12.15 10.91 26.06
CA ALA A 33 -10.84 10.25 25.88
C ALA A 33 -9.64 11.23 25.88
N SER A 34 -9.86 12.53 25.82
CA SER A 34 -8.80 13.55 25.96
C SER A 34 -8.55 13.97 27.42
N ASP A 35 -9.33 13.43 28.36
CA ASP A 35 -9.21 13.72 29.77
C ASP A 35 -8.30 12.68 30.45
N ASP A 36 -7.19 13.13 31.00
CA ASP A 36 -6.19 12.27 31.63
C ASP A 36 -6.73 11.55 32.88
N ASP A 37 -7.74 12.13 33.55
CA ASP A 37 -8.39 11.55 34.73
C ASP A 37 -9.23 10.31 34.38
N CYS A 38 -9.49 10.07 33.09
CA CYS A 38 -10.16 8.87 32.61
C CYS A 38 -9.23 7.65 32.41
N TYR A 39 -7.97 7.72 32.79
CA TYR A 39 -7.02 6.65 32.52
C TYR A 39 -6.44 6.03 33.77
N LYS A 40 -6.66 4.71 33.92
CA LYS A 40 -6.07 3.88 34.97
C LYS A 40 -4.72 3.35 34.52
N LYS A 41 -3.66 3.55 35.33
CA LYS A 41 -2.36 2.90 35.10
C LYS A 41 -2.45 1.41 35.44
N VAL A 42 -2.15 0.56 34.44
CA VAL A 42 -2.05 -0.89 34.58
C VAL A 42 -0.60 -1.33 34.47
N VAL A 43 -0.10 -1.98 35.49
CA VAL A 43 1.23 -2.59 35.50
C VAL A 43 1.13 -4.00 34.98
N VAL A 44 1.86 -4.31 33.91
CA VAL A 44 1.83 -5.62 33.24
C VAL A 44 2.35 -6.71 34.17
N SER A 45 1.53 -7.72 34.40
CA SER A 45 1.81 -8.84 35.31
C SER A 45 1.14 -10.12 34.83
N ASP A 46 1.27 -11.17 35.63
CA ASP A 46 0.58 -12.44 35.43
C ASP A 46 -0.91 -12.39 35.81
N THR A 47 -1.41 -11.25 36.26
CA THR A 47 -2.81 -11.05 36.66
C THR A 47 -3.39 -9.75 36.14
N SER A 48 -2.68 -8.98 35.29
CA SER A 48 -3.11 -7.65 34.85
C SER A 48 -4.05 -7.67 33.62
N GLY A 49 -4.27 -8.81 32.99
CA GLY A 49 -5.17 -8.94 31.86
C GLY A 49 -6.65 -8.87 32.23
N VAL A 50 -7.52 -9.17 31.28
CA VAL A 50 -8.98 -9.01 31.41
C VAL A 50 -9.51 -9.59 32.70
N GLY A 51 -10.14 -8.74 33.53
CA GLY A 51 -10.70 -9.11 34.82
C GLY A 51 -9.67 -9.32 35.94
N ASP A 52 -8.44 -8.80 35.78
CA ASP A 52 -7.32 -8.93 36.74
C ASP A 52 -6.96 -10.39 37.08
N THR A 53 -7.16 -11.29 36.08
CA THR A 53 -6.93 -12.75 36.31
C THR A 53 -6.12 -13.39 35.17
N VAL A 54 -5.80 -12.67 34.10
CA VAL A 54 -5.12 -13.21 32.93
C VAL A 54 -3.68 -12.71 32.88
N ASP A 55 -2.75 -13.62 32.61
CA ASP A 55 -1.35 -13.27 32.34
C ASP A 55 -1.25 -12.59 30.98
N GLU A 56 -0.93 -11.30 30.96
CA GLU A 56 -0.79 -10.53 29.72
C GLU A 56 0.66 -10.22 29.33
N ARG A 57 1.65 -10.74 30.08
CA ARG A 57 3.06 -10.42 29.83
C ARG A 57 3.51 -10.77 28.43
N GLU A 58 3.12 -11.94 27.92
CA GLU A 58 3.45 -12.37 26.57
C GLU A 58 2.71 -11.54 25.52
N ASN A 59 1.43 -11.27 25.74
CA ASN A 59 0.63 -10.43 24.84
C ASN A 59 1.18 -9.01 24.74
N PHE A 60 1.53 -8.41 25.88
CA PHE A 60 2.15 -7.10 25.92
C PHE A 60 3.52 -7.10 25.22
N ALA A 61 4.36 -8.12 25.45
CA ALA A 61 5.65 -8.25 24.80
C ALA A 61 5.53 -8.36 23.28
N ASN A 62 4.54 -9.12 22.80
CA ASN A 62 4.23 -9.26 21.38
C ASN A 62 3.73 -7.93 20.79
N TRP A 63 2.78 -7.26 21.47
CA TRP A 63 2.32 -5.95 21.04
C TRP A 63 3.47 -4.94 21.00
N TYR A 64 4.28 -4.88 22.04
CA TYR A 64 5.42 -3.97 22.13
C TYR A 64 6.45 -4.19 21.04
N SER A 65 6.73 -5.44 20.69
CA SER A 65 7.72 -5.82 19.68
C SER A 65 7.24 -5.56 18.26
N TYR A 66 5.97 -5.86 17.96
CA TYR A 66 5.46 -5.93 16.58
C TYR A 66 4.44 -4.85 16.22
N TYR A 67 3.79 -4.20 17.19
CA TYR A 67 2.66 -3.33 16.91
C TYR A 67 2.76 -1.92 17.51
N ARG A 68 3.67 -1.64 18.41
CA ARG A 68 3.72 -0.36 19.12
C ARG A 68 4.00 0.87 18.25
N LYS A 69 4.56 0.69 17.06
CA LYS A 69 4.83 1.77 16.09
C LYS A 69 4.22 1.42 14.75
N ARG A 70 3.74 2.43 14.00
CA ARG A 70 3.18 2.25 12.66
C ARG A 70 4.09 1.43 11.74
N VAL A 71 5.40 1.70 11.76
CA VAL A 71 6.38 0.94 10.96
C VAL A 71 6.40 -0.55 11.33
N TYR A 72 6.21 -0.90 12.61
CA TYR A 72 6.17 -2.30 13.02
C TYR A 72 4.87 -2.97 12.57
N VAL A 73 3.74 -2.27 12.71
CA VAL A 73 2.45 -2.76 12.19
C VAL A 73 2.54 -3.01 10.69
N THR A 74 3.10 -2.08 9.93
CA THR A 74 3.28 -2.22 8.48
C THR A 74 4.17 -3.40 8.12
N LYS A 75 5.30 -3.57 8.80
CA LYS A 75 6.19 -4.72 8.60
C LYS A 75 5.50 -6.04 8.92
N THR A 76 4.81 -6.12 10.05
CA THR A 76 4.07 -7.31 10.45
C THR A 76 2.97 -7.63 9.45
N ALA A 77 2.15 -6.66 9.07
CA ALA A 77 1.07 -6.86 8.11
C ALA A 77 1.59 -7.32 6.74
N ALA A 78 2.65 -6.68 6.22
CA ALA A 78 3.27 -7.07 4.97
C ALA A 78 3.90 -8.47 5.07
N THR A 79 4.55 -8.80 6.18
CA THR A 79 5.12 -10.15 6.41
C THR A 79 4.02 -11.20 6.34
N LEU A 80 2.94 -11.03 7.10
CA LEU A 80 1.80 -11.97 7.15
C LEU A 80 1.08 -12.10 5.78
N ALA A 81 1.00 -11.01 5.02
CA ALA A 81 0.40 -11.05 3.69
C ALA A 81 1.28 -11.82 2.70
N PHE A 82 2.59 -11.55 2.69
CA PHE A 82 3.51 -12.14 1.72
C PHE A 82 4.05 -13.52 2.10
N GLU A 83 3.97 -13.93 3.36
CA GLU A 83 4.42 -15.27 3.78
C GLU A 83 3.70 -16.41 3.06
N ARG A 84 2.43 -16.17 2.68
CA ARG A 84 1.56 -17.15 1.99
C ARG A 84 1.88 -17.31 0.51
N PHE A 85 2.63 -16.38 -0.07
CA PHE A 85 2.98 -16.42 -1.48
C PHE A 85 4.24 -17.25 -1.74
N ASN A 86 4.31 -17.82 -2.93
CA ASN A 86 5.39 -18.67 -3.41
C ASN A 86 5.82 -18.27 -4.83
N SER A 87 6.48 -19.16 -5.55
CA SER A 87 6.97 -18.93 -6.92
C SER A 87 5.88 -18.67 -7.98
N ASN A 88 4.59 -18.82 -7.63
CA ASN A 88 3.48 -18.56 -8.57
C ASN A 88 3.27 -17.06 -8.79
N ILE A 89 3.84 -16.22 -7.95
CA ILE A 89 3.83 -14.77 -8.15
C ILE A 89 5.25 -14.24 -8.34
N ARG A 90 5.31 -13.02 -8.86
CA ARG A 90 6.56 -12.26 -9.02
C ARG A 90 6.43 -10.97 -8.23
N VAL A 91 7.46 -10.60 -7.49
CA VAL A 91 7.46 -9.44 -6.60
C VAL A 91 8.62 -8.52 -6.93
N GLY A 92 8.30 -7.25 -7.11
CA GLY A 92 9.23 -6.12 -7.03
C GLY A 92 8.90 -5.28 -5.80
N TYR A 93 9.85 -4.50 -5.31
CA TYR A 93 9.64 -3.67 -4.13
C TYR A 93 10.51 -2.42 -4.14
N GLN A 94 10.00 -1.37 -3.49
CA GLN A 94 10.65 -0.07 -3.40
C GLN A 94 10.23 0.63 -2.10
N ARG A 95 11.09 1.50 -1.56
CA ARG A 95 10.70 2.48 -0.55
C ARG A 95 10.15 3.74 -1.24
N ILE A 96 9.16 4.39 -0.62
CA ILE A 96 8.61 5.65 -1.13
C ILE A 96 9.70 6.73 -1.24
N ASN A 97 10.56 6.82 -0.24
CA ASN A 97 11.61 7.86 -0.18
C ASN A 97 12.97 7.42 -0.75
N ASN A 98 13.01 6.35 -1.52
CA ASN A 98 14.22 5.89 -2.19
C ASN A 98 13.92 5.63 -3.67
N THR A 99 14.78 6.12 -4.54
CA THR A 99 14.63 5.92 -5.98
C THR A 99 15.06 4.51 -6.46
N THR A 100 15.61 3.67 -5.59
CA THR A 100 16.02 2.31 -5.96
C THR A 100 14.81 1.39 -5.98
N LEU A 101 14.42 0.98 -7.19
CA LEU A 101 13.41 -0.04 -7.42
C LEU A 101 14.08 -1.40 -7.58
N THR A 102 13.71 -2.36 -6.77
CA THR A 102 14.07 -3.75 -6.97
C THR A 102 13.00 -4.40 -7.84
N GLY A 103 13.31 -4.61 -9.11
CA GLY A 103 12.38 -5.07 -10.16
C GLY A 103 11.74 -6.42 -9.88
N VAL A 104 10.66 -6.75 -10.58
CA VAL A 104 9.89 -8.00 -10.37
C VAL A 104 10.66 -9.24 -10.80
N GLN A 105 10.67 -10.25 -9.91
CA GLN A 105 11.23 -11.58 -10.15
C GLN A 105 10.36 -12.63 -9.44
N ALA A 106 10.50 -13.92 -9.81
CA ALA A 106 9.81 -15.01 -9.14
C ALA A 106 10.06 -14.98 -7.63
N PHE A 107 8.99 -15.08 -6.85
CA PHE A 107 9.03 -14.93 -5.39
C PHE A 107 9.42 -16.24 -4.72
N SER A 108 10.68 -16.64 -4.90
CA SER A 108 11.22 -17.90 -4.37
C SER A 108 12.70 -17.77 -4.01
N GLY A 109 13.22 -18.75 -3.28
CA GLY A 109 14.64 -18.85 -2.92
C GLY A 109 15.21 -17.56 -2.35
N THR A 110 16.40 -17.18 -2.78
CA THR A 110 17.11 -15.96 -2.33
C THR A 110 16.29 -14.70 -2.57
N ARG A 111 15.50 -14.63 -3.65
CA ARG A 111 14.66 -13.46 -3.92
C ARG A 111 13.64 -13.22 -2.84
N ARG A 112 12.99 -14.28 -2.36
CA ARG A 112 12.02 -14.22 -1.27
C ARG A 112 12.69 -13.87 0.06
N SER A 113 13.83 -14.44 0.37
CA SER A 113 14.59 -14.08 1.59
C SER A 113 14.99 -12.60 1.57
N ASN A 114 15.58 -12.12 0.47
CA ASN A 114 15.98 -10.71 0.33
C ASN A 114 14.82 -9.73 0.48
N PHE A 115 13.60 -10.11 0.07
CA PHE A 115 12.41 -9.28 0.28
C PHE A 115 12.09 -9.13 1.77
N PHE A 116 12.11 -10.23 2.53
CA PHE A 116 11.82 -10.17 3.97
C PHE A 116 12.93 -9.46 4.74
N ASP A 117 14.19 -9.70 4.39
CA ASP A 117 15.32 -8.98 4.98
C ASP A 117 15.18 -7.47 4.74
N TRP A 118 14.93 -7.07 3.48
CA TRP A 118 14.66 -5.67 3.14
C TRP A 118 13.47 -5.10 3.90
N LEU A 119 12.35 -5.83 4.00
CA LEU A 119 11.15 -5.39 4.72
C LEU A 119 11.43 -5.16 6.20
N HIS A 120 12.15 -6.09 6.83
CA HIS A 120 12.48 -6.00 8.26
C HIS A 120 13.50 -4.90 8.56
N ASP A 121 14.40 -4.62 7.62
CA ASP A 121 15.42 -3.58 7.78
C ASP A 121 14.93 -2.17 7.44
N LEU A 122 13.68 -2.01 6.94
CA LEU A 122 13.14 -0.69 6.59
C LEU A 122 13.20 0.27 7.79
N PRO A 123 13.93 1.39 7.68
CA PRO A 123 13.93 2.39 8.74
C PRO A 123 12.69 3.28 8.64
N ALA A 124 12.23 3.75 9.80
CA ALA A 124 11.15 4.76 9.89
C ALA A 124 11.75 6.17 9.80
N ASN A 125 12.23 6.55 8.63
CA ASN A 125 12.83 7.87 8.40
C ASN A 125 12.67 8.35 6.96
N GLY A 126 12.92 9.64 6.74
CA GLY A 126 12.87 10.29 5.44
C GLY A 126 11.52 10.93 5.14
N GLY A 127 11.45 11.64 4.01
CA GLY A 127 10.21 12.23 3.50
C GLY A 127 9.32 11.22 2.79
N THR A 128 8.17 11.72 2.33
CA THR A 128 7.15 10.92 1.63
C THR A 128 6.93 11.46 0.21
N PRO A 129 7.88 11.29 -0.74
CA PRO A 129 7.71 11.69 -2.13
C PRO A 129 6.80 10.71 -2.89
N LEU A 130 5.54 10.64 -2.46
CA LEU A 130 4.57 9.63 -2.88
C LEU A 130 4.32 9.67 -4.39
N LEU A 131 4.19 10.88 -4.94
CA LEU A 131 3.94 11.10 -6.36
C LEU A 131 5.10 10.59 -7.22
N MET A 132 6.34 10.89 -6.81
CA MET A 132 7.54 10.41 -7.48
C MET A 132 7.70 8.89 -7.40
N ALA A 133 7.31 8.30 -6.28
CA ALA A 133 7.38 6.86 -6.09
C ALA A 133 6.39 6.12 -7.00
N LEU A 134 5.16 6.64 -7.12
CA LEU A 134 4.15 6.10 -8.02
C LEU A 134 4.57 6.21 -9.48
N ASP A 135 5.01 7.40 -9.91
CA ASP A 135 5.50 7.65 -11.27
C ASP A 135 6.64 6.69 -11.64
N LYS A 136 7.57 6.48 -10.73
CA LYS A 136 8.68 5.56 -10.97
C LYS A 136 8.25 4.13 -11.23
N VAL A 137 7.27 3.63 -10.50
CA VAL A 137 6.74 2.28 -10.71
C VAL A 137 5.95 2.21 -12.02
N GLY A 138 5.14 3.24 -12.31
CA GLY A 138 4.46 3.33 -13.60
C GLY A 138 5.45 3.30 -14.78
N ALA A 139 6.49 4.12 -14.73
CA ALA A 139 7.54 4.12 -15.75
C ALA A 139 8.29 2.77 -15.84
N TYR A 140 8.44 2.05 -14.74
CA TYR A 140 9.02 0.70 -14.76
C TYR A 140 8.13 -0.28 -15.55
N PHE A 141 6.80 -0.18 -15.43
CA PHE A 141 5.89 -0.99 -16.22
C PHE A 141 5.86 -0.64 -17.72
N GLU A 142 6.35 0.50 -18.13
CA GLU A 142 6.58 0.83 -19.54
C GLU A 142 7.80 0.08 -20.13
N THR A 143 8.65 -0.52 -19.31
CA THR A 143 9.82 -1.27 -19.75
C THR A 143 9.49 -2.73 -20.02
N THR A 144 10.41 -3.47 -20.64
CA THR A 144 10.25 -4.92 -20.86
C THR A 144 10.52 -5.76 -19.62
N ALA A 145 11.24 -5.22 -18.64
CA ALA A 145 11.74 -5.98 -17.50
C ALA A 145 10.66 -6.68 -16.65
N PRO A 146 9.49 -6.04 -16.33
CA PRO A 146 8.47 -6.72 -15.55
C PRO A 146 7.81 -7.90 -16.26
N TYR A 147 7.89 -7.95 -17.59
CA TYR A 147 7.18 -8.94 -18.41
C TYR A 147 8.04 -10.15 -18.78
N ARG A 148 9.35 -10.06 -18.66
CA ARG A 148 10.29 -11.16 -18.97
C ARG A 148 10.25 -12.24 -17.91
N ASP A 149 10.48 -13.49 -18.33
CA ASP A 149 10.65 -14.60 -17.40
C ASP A 149 11.97 -14.46 -16.63
N ASP A 150 13.04 -14.13 -17.32
CA ASP A 150 14.32 -13.73 -16.76
C ASP A 150 14.55 -12.23 -17.03
N PRO A 151 14.62 -11.38 -16.00
CA PRO A 151 14.91 -9.96 -16.16
C PRO A 151 16.28 -9.67 -16.78
N ALA A 152 17.21 -10.61 -16.68
CA ALA A 152 18.55 -10.50 -17.28
C ALA A 152 18.54 -10.79 -18.79
N ASP A 153 17.51 -11.45 -19.32
CA ASP A 153 17.36 -11.69 -20.75
C ASP A 153 17.05 -10.39 -21.49
N GLY A 154 18.04 -9.81 -22.11
CA GLY A 154 17.93 -8.57 -22.90
C GLY A 154 17.19 -8.73 -24.23
N THR A 155 16.90 -9.94 -24.69
CA THR A 155 16.37 -10.24 -26.02
C THR A 155 14.88 -10.53 -26.04
N SER A 156 14.29 -10.98 -24.93
CA SER A 156 12.87 -11.30 -24.81
C SER A 156 12.01 -10.04 -24.74
N VAL A 157 10.94 -9.98 -25.51
CA VAL A 157 9.93 -8.93 -25.44
C VAL A 157 9.01 -9.07 -24.23
N GLY A 158 9.03 -10.22 -23.57
CA GLY A 158 8.20 -10.56 -22.42
C GLY A 158 6.86 -11.19 -22.80
N ARG A 159 6.05 -11.50 -21.79
CA ARG A 159 4.74 -12.13 -21.95
C ARG A 159 3.64 -11.06 -21.95
N SER A 160 2.86 -10.99 -22.98
CA SER A 160 1.76 -10.03 -23.18
C SER A 160 0.56 -10.30 -22.24
N CYS A 161 0.34 -11.53 -21.81
CA CYS A 161 -0.78 -11.91 -20.94
C CYS A 161 -0.51 -11.72 -19.42
N ARG A 162 0.58 -11.04 -19.06
CA ARG A 162 0.98 -10.93 -17.65
C ARG A 162 0.31 -9.73 -16.98
N GLN A 163 -0.62 -10.00 -16.07
CA GLN A 163 -1.23 -8.97 -15.22
C GLN A 163 -0.19 -8.36 -14.26
N ASN A 164 -0.30 -7.06 -14.06
CA ASN A 164 0.58 -6.30 -13.17
C ASN A 164 -0.25 -5.51 -12.17
N PHE A 165 0.19 -5.51 -10.93
CA PHE A 165 -0.43 -4.80 -9.83
C PHE A 165 0.60 -3.95 -9.11
N HIS A 166 0.20 -2.76 -8.69
CA HIS A 166 0.99 -1.91 -7.81
C HIS A 166 0.24 -1.69 -6.51
N ILE A 167 0.84 -2.09 -5.41
CA ILE A 167 0.32 -1.84 -4.07
C ILE A 167 1.20 -0.78 -3.41
N MET A 168 0.61 0.36 -3.07
CA MET A 168 1.26 1.44 -2.35
C MET A 168 0.69 1.52 -0.94
N MET A 169 1.58 1.50 0.06
CA MET A 169 1.20 1.63 1.47
C MET A 169 1.75 2.95 2.02
N THR A 170 0.87 3.78 2.55
CA THR A 170 1.19 5.07 3.15
C THR A 170 0.22 5.36 4.28
N ASP A 171 0.57 6.26 5.18
CA ASP A 171 -0.30 6.78 6.24
C ASP A 171 -1.01 8.09 5.85
N GLY A 172 -0.91 8.50 4.57
CA GLY A 172 -1.72 9.56 3.99
C GLY A 172 -0.93 10.63 3.26
N GLU A 173 -0.43 11.63 3.94
CA GLU A 173 0.13 12.83 3.32
C GLU A 173 1.50 12.61 2.66
N TRP A 174 1.75 13.39 1.60
CA TRP A 174 3.07 13.48 0.98
C TRP A 174 3.67 14.88 1.20
N ASN A 175 4.99 14.96 1.21
CA ASN A 175 5.68 16.19 1.60
C ASN A 175 6.78 16.65 0.65
N SER A 176 6.98 16.02 -0.49
CA SER A 176 8.02 16.45 -1.41
C SER A 176 7.89 15.84 -2.81
N GLY A 177 8.27 16.65 -3.79
CA GLY A 177 8.51 16.24 -5.17
C GLY A 177 7.23 15.87 -5.92
N SER A 178 7.02 16.56 -7.04
CA SER A 178 6.03 16.16 -8.04
C SER A 178 6.75 15.82 -9.34
N PRO A 179 6.39 14.73 -10.01
CA PRO A 179 6.92 14.45 -11.34
C PRO A 179 6.45 15.52 -12.32
N SER A 180 7.23 15.76 -13.36
CA SER A 180 6.89 16.72 -14.41
C SER A 180 6.05 16.08 -15.52
N GLY A 181 5.27 16.91 -16.22
CA GLY A 181 4.59 16.51 -17.44
C GLY A 181 3.27 15.73 -17.25
N PHE A 182 2.63 15.86 -16.10
CA PHE A 182 1.31 15.27 -15.84
C PHE A 182 0.19 16.28 -16.09
N GLY A 183 0.08 17.34 -15.33
CA GLY A 183 -1.08 18.23 -15.37
C GLY A 183 -2.32 17.58 -14.74
N ASN A 184 -3.50 18.04 -15.12
CA ASN A 184 -4.78 17.48 -14.69
C ASN A 184 -5.26 16.49 -15.78
N VAL A 185 -4.76 15.26 -15.71
CA VAL A 185 -4.95 14.24 -16.76
C VAL A 185 -6.35 13.65 -16.70
N ASP A 186 -6.88 13.42 -15.52
CA ASP A 186 -8.19 12.84 -15.28
C ASP A 186 -9.35 13.81 -15.63
N ASN A 187 -9.07 15.12 -15.68
CA ASN A 187 -10.04 16.14 -16.09
C ASN A 187 -9.77 16.65 -17.51
N SER A 188 -9.07 15.90 -18.31
CA SER A 188 -8.79 16.20 -19.72
C SER A 188 -9.22 15.03 -20.59
N THR A 189 -9.79 15.33 -21.77
CA THR A 189 -10.09 14.28 -22.76
C THR A 189 -8.81 13.57 -23.17
N GLN A 190 -8.82 12.25 -23.10
CA GLN A 190 -7.68 11.41 -23.46
C GLN A 190 -8.02 10.53 -24.65
N THR A 191 -7.05 10.33 -25.53
CA THR A 191 -7.16 9.30 -26.58
C THR A 191 -6.74 7.97 -25.98
N ILE A 192 -7.63 6.99 -26.03
CA ILE A 192 -7.38 5.64 -25.56
C ILE A 192 -6.71 4.85 -26.70
N PRO A 193 -5.61 4.14 -26.44
CA PRO A 193 -5.01 3.25 -27.42
C PRO A 193 -5.97 2.17 -27.89
N ALA A 194 -5.67 1.55 -29.03
CA ALA A 194 -6.49 0.46 -29.57
C ALA A 194 -6.65 -0.66 -28.54
N ASN A 195 -7.90 -1.07 -28.33
CA ASN A 195 -8.29 -2.09 -27.37
C ASN A 195 -9.44 -2.94 -27.93
N ASP A 196 -9.72 -4.06 -27.31
CA ASP A 196 -10.73 -5.02 -27.79
C ASP A 196 -12.18 -4.52 -27.63
N TYR A 197 -12.38 -3.43 -26.89
CA TYR A 197 -13.71 -2.85 -26.62
C TYR A 197 -14.09 -1.72 -27.57
N GLY A 198 -13.19 -1.29 -28.46
CA GLY A 198 -13.43 -0.23 -29.43
C GLY A 198 -13.50 1.17 -28.84
N ILE A 199 -13.13 1.36 -27.59
CA ILE A 199 -13.11 2.66 -26.92
C ILE A 199 -11.93 3.47 -27.44
N THR A 200 -12.21 4.67 -27.93
CA THR A 200 -11.19 5.53 -28.52
C THR A 200 -10.90 6.79 -27.71
N THR A 201 -11.77 7.10 -26.74
CA THR A 201 -11.73 8.38 -26.04
C THR A 201 -12.26 8.25 -24.64
N TYR A 202 -11.49 8.74 -23.66
CA TYR A 202 -11.99 9.04 -22.32
C TYR A 202 -12.50 10.47 -22.29
N SER A 203 -13.71 10.67 -21.77
CA SER A 203 -14.25 11.99 -21.43
C SER A 203 -14.28 12.16 -19.90
N PRO A 204 -13.84 13.33 -19.37
CA PRO A 204 -13.77 13.55 -17.92
C PRO A 204 -15.11 13.39 -17.22
N ARG A 205 -15.17 12.50 -16.24
CA ARG A 205 -16.41 12.21 -15.47
C ARG A 205 -16.11 11.81 -14.02
N ALA A 206 -17.10 11.94 -13.16
CA ALA A 206 -17.05 11.40 -11.82
C ALA A 206 -17.12 9.85 -11.88
N PRO A 207 -16.45 9.11 -10.96
CA PRO A 207 -15.68 9.61 -9.83
C PRO A 207 -14.20 9.90 -10.15
N TYR A 208 -13.76 9.70 -11.38
CA TYR A 208 -12.35 9.69 -11.75
C TYR A 208 -11.73 11.10 -11.83
N ARG A 209 -12.52 12.12 -12.21
CA ARG A 209 -12.01 13.48 -12.38
C ARG A 209 -12.00 14.28 -11.09
N ASP A 210 -10.98 15.12 -10.92
CA ASP A 210 -10.96 16.20 -9.93
C ASP A 210 -10.49 17.54 -10.52
N GLY A 211 -10.29 18.54 -9.64
CA GLY A 211 -9.84 19.88 -10.06
C GLY A 211 -8.35 20.14 -9.84
N ASN A 212 -7.63 19.16 -9.36
CA ASN A 212 -6.21 19.30 -9.04
C ASN A 212 -5.34 18.92 -10.25
N SER A 213 -4.04 19.20 -10.17
CA SER A 213 -3.08 18.88 -11.23
C SER A 213 -1.86 18.24 -10.63
N THR A 214 -1.42 17.14 -11.23
CA THR A 214 -0.26 16.37 -10.79
C THR A 214 -0.41 15.87 -9.35
N TYR A 215 -1.60 15.34 -9.04
CA TYR A 215 -1.91 14.63 -7.83
C TYR A 215 -1.80 13.13 -8.03
N LEU A 216 -2.04 12.36 -6.97
CA LEU A 216 -1.92 10.91 -7.00
C LEU A 216 -2.90 10.27 -8.02
N GLY A 217 -4.12 10.83 -8.11
CA GLY A 217 -5.12 10.44 -9.07
C GLY A 217 -4.65 10.60 -10.51
N ASP A 218 -4.09 11.76 -10.87
CA ASP A 218 -3.56 12.02 -12.22
C ASP A 218 -2.48 11.03 -12.63
N ILE A 219 -1.55 10.72 -11.70
CA ILE A 219 -0.44 9.81 -11.99
C ILE A 219 -0.97 8.38 -12.16
N ALA A 220 -1.83 7.93 -11.25
CA ALA A 220 -2.46 6.62 -11.34
C ALA A 220 -3.28 6.48 -12.63
N PHE A 221 -4.10 7.49 -12.94
CA PHE A 221 -4.94 7.52 -14.11
C PHE A 221 -4.13 7.47 -15.42
N LYS A 222 -3.02 8.23 -15.51
CA LYS A 222 -2.13 8.22 -16.69
C LYS A 222 -1.60 6.81 -16.99
N TYR A 223 -1.17 6.09 -15.96
CA TYR A 223 -0.64 4.73 -16.13
C TYR A 223 -1.73 3.67 -16.30
N TRP A 224 -2.96 3.98 -15.93
CA TRP A 224 -4.09 3.09 -16.09
C TRP A 224 -4.69 3.15 -17.51
N PHE A 225 -4.95 4.34 -18.06
CA PHE A 225 -5.60 4.46 -19.38
C PHE A 225 -4.64 4.25 -20.56
N LYS A 226 -3.34 4.33 -20.34
CA LYS A 226 -2.31 4.24 -21.36
C LYS A 226 -1.90 2.80 -21.58
N ASP A 227 -1.83 2.37 -22.84
CA ASP A 227 -1.10 1.15 -23.14
C ASP A 227 0.38 1.31 -22.79
N LEU A 228 0.84 0.62 -21.75
CA LEU A 228 2.22 0.71 -21.27
C LEU A 228 3.19 -0.07 -22.15
N ARG A 229 2.68 -0.93 -23.05
CA ARG A 229 3.49 -1.81 -23.89
C ARG A 229 2.94 -1.91 -25.33
N PRO A 230 2.95 -0.82 -26.10
CA PRO A 230 2.31 -0.73 -27.42
C PRO A 230 2.89 -1.70 -28.48
N PHE A 231 3.98 -2.39 -28.16
CA PHE A 231 4.59 -3.42 -29.02
C PHE A 231 4.24 -4.85 -28.61
N ALA A 232 3.50 -5.03 -27.53
CA ALA A 232 2.98 -6.31 -27.08
C ALA A 232 1.49 -6.41 -27.42
N GLU A 233 1.00 -7.61 -27.69
CA GLU A 233 -0.43 -7.84 -27.86
C GLU A 233 -1.15 -7.67 -26.51
N ASN A 234 -2.37 -7.12 -26.53
CA ASN A 234 -3.21 -6.93 -25.34
C ASN A 234 -3.92 -8.25 -24.98
N ASN A 235 -3.21 -9.16 -24.36
CA ASN A 235 -3.68 -10.50 -24.00
C ASN A 235 -3.98 -10.64 -22.51
N VAL A 236 -4.05 -9.55 -21.75
CA VAL A 236 -4.43 -9.60 -20.33
C VAL A 236 -5.95 -9.74 -20.25
N PRO A 237 -6.47 -10.82 -19.64
CA PRO A 237 -7.91 -10.95 -19.47
C PRO A 237 -8.45 -9.84 -18.56
N VAL A 238 -9.56 -9.25 -18.92
CA VAL A 238 -10.30 -8.36 -18.01
C VAL A 238 -10.80 -9.15 -16.80
N ASN A 239 -10.68 -8.57 -15.63
CA ASN A 239 -11.13 -9.19 -14.37
C ASN A 239 -12.66 -9.15 -14.17
N VAL A 240 -13.41 -8.87 -15.24
CA VAL A 240 -14.86 -8.76 -15.20
C VAL A 240 -15.44 -9.98 -15.85
N SER A 241 -16.08 -10.83 -15.06
CA SER A 241 -16.72 -12.07 -15.53
C SER A 241 -18.09 -11.84 -16.17
N ASP A 242 -18.71 -10.67 -15.97
CA ASP A 242 -20.04 -10.34 -16.46
C ASP A 242 -20.04 -8.88 -16.95
N LEU A 243 -19.98 -8.76 -18.28
CA LEU A 243 -20.06 -7.46 -18.95
C LEU A 243 -21.52 -7.02 -19.17
N SER A 244 -22.51 -7.78 -18.69
CA SER A 244 -23.93 -7.43 -18.77
C SER A 244 -24.41 -6.56 -17.60
N THR A 245 -23.56 -6.35 -16.60
CA THR A 245 -23.86 -5.54 -15.41
C THR A 245 -23.15 -4.18 -15.53
N ASP A 246 -23.86 -3.10 -15.24
CA ASP A 246 -23.25 -1.77 -15.08
C ASP A 246 -22.28 -1.78 -13.89
N ILE A 247 -20.99 -1.94 -14.17
CA ILE A 247 -19.95 -2.10 -13.15
C ILE A 247 -19.29 -0.76 -12.85
N ASP A 248 -19.24 0.13 -13.83
CA ASP A 248 -18.60 1.45 -13.70
C ASP A 248 -19.58 2.53 -13.25
N GLY A 249 -20.88 2.22 -13.22
CA GLY A 249 -21.91 3.08 -12.65
C GLY A 249 -22.30 4.28 -13.53
N ASP A 250 -22.04 4.21 -14.83
CA ASP A 250 -22.36 5.29 -15.77
C ASP A 250 -23.80 5.23 -16.30
N GLY A 251 -24.53 4.16 -16.01
CA GLY A 251 -25.92 3.93 -16.35
C GLY A 251 -26.13 3.09 -17.60
N ASP A 252 -25.09 2.53 -18.19
CA ASP A 252 -25.18 1.54 -19.24
C ASP A 252 -24.57 0.19 -18.83
N THR A 253 -24.70 -0.82 -19.64
CA THR A 253 -24.21 -2.17 -19.37
C THR A 253 -23.09 -2.60 -20.31
N ASP A 254 -22.55 -1.70 -21.11
CA ASP A 254 -21.48 -2.03 -22.03
C ASP A 254 -20.10 -2.11 -21.36
N ASN A 255 -19.97 -1.51 -20.16
CA ASN A 255 -18.73 -1.46 -19.40
C ASN A 255 -17.53 -1.01 -20.25
N SER A 256 -17.82 -0.10 -21.17
CA SER A 256 -16.88 0.36 -22.20
C SER A 256 -15.67 1.11 -21.65
N ASP A 257 -15.69 1.38 -20.35
CA ASP A 257 -14.62 2.10 -19.64
C ASP A 257 -13.67 1.20 -18.87
N ILE A 258 -13.92 -0.09 -18.89
CA ILE A 258 -13.01 -1.05 -18.28
C ILE A 258 -11.91 -1.33 -19.30
N PHE A 259 -10.80 -0.64 -19.13
CA PHE A 259 -9.61 -0.86 -19.94
C PHE A 259 -8.78 -1.99 -19.35
N TRP A 260 -8.28 -2.88 -20.23
CA TRP A 260 -7.31 -3.95 -19.92
C TRP A 260 -7.23 -4.47 -18.50
#